data_8c44124a69a00e33559d441bfd839ac8
#
_entry.id   8c44124a69a00e33559d441bfd839ac8
#
_cell.length_a   1.000
_cell.length_b   1.000
_cell.length_c   1.000
_cell.angle_alpha   90.00
_cell.angle_beta   90.00
_cell.angle_gamma   90.00
#
_symmetry.space_group_name_H-M   'P 1'
#
loop_
_entity.id
_entity.type
_entity.pdbx_description
1 polymer ?
#
loop_
_entity_poly.entity_id
_entity_poly.type
_entity_poly.pdbx_seq_one_letter_code
_entity_poly.pdbx_strand_id
1 'polypeptide(L)'
;MIEQGFLEVQTPILTSSSPEGARDYLVPSRVHPGKFYALPQAPQQFKQLLMVSGFNKYFQIAPCFRDEDARADRAPGEFYQLDMEMAYATQEDVFSVMEPVVYNTFTKFSDKKVAEYPFPRIPYKEAMVKYGCDKPDLRNPLIIIDVTDFFQRCTFKPFHDRTVRAIKIKGHQSKGFHEKMLKYATSIGMGGLGYLEVQEDLSYKGPIDKFIPDDMKSELKDLAGLEVEDTIFFIADNE
;
A
#
# COMPACT_ATOMS: atom_id res chain seq x y z
N MET A 1 -17.94 -16.88 -7.78
CA MET A 1 -19.00 -16.37 -6.86
C MET A 1 -20.16 -17.35 -6.76
N ILE A 2 -20.86 -17.70 -7.84
CA ILE A 2 -22.02 -18.61 -7.82
C ILE A 2 -21.68 -19.96 -7.19
N GLU A 3 -20.57 -20.58 -7.57
CA GLU A 3 -20.07 -21.85 -7.00
C GLU A 3 -19.77 -21.79 -5.49
N GLN A 4 -19.55 -20.57 -4.96
CA GLN A 4 -19.37 -20.32 -3.55
C GLN A 4 -20.68 -19.98 -2.80
N GLY A 5 -21.82 -20.17 -3.46
CA GLY A 5 -23.15 -19.98 -2.90
C GLY A 5 -23.66 -18.54 -2.85
N PHE A 6 -23.07 -17.64 -3.62
CA PHE A 6 -23.57 -16.27 -3.76
C PHE A 6 -24.70 -16.19 -4.79
N LEU A 7 -25.72 -15.43 -4.44
CA LEU A 7 -26.81 -15.07 -5.35
C LEU A 7 -26.42 -13.79 -6.11
N GLU A 8 -26.47 -13.85 -7.43
CA GLU A 8 -26.30 -12.67 -8.29
C GLU A 8 -27.61 -11.88 -8.34
N VAL A 9 -27.56 -10.60 -7.98
CA VAL A 9 -28.72 -9.70 -8.03
C VAL A 9 -28.31 -8.39 -8.68
N GLN A 10 -28.99 -8.01 -9.76
CA GLN A 10 -28.82 -6.71 -10.38
C GLN A 10 -29.73 -5.67 -9.72
N THR A 11 -29.19 -4.51 -9.41
CA THR A 11 -29.90 -3.39 -8.78
C THR A 11 -30.19 -2.28 -9.78
N PRO A 12 -31.22 -1.44 -9.52
CA PRO A 12 -31.58 -0.34 -10.42
C PRO A 12 -30.44 0.63 -10.67
N ILE A 13 -30.28 1.08 -11.93
CA ILE A 13 -29.29 2.09 -12.34
C ILE A 13 -29.88 3.51 -12.22
N LEU A 14 -31.14 3.72 -12.59
CA LEU A 14 -31.81 5.00 -12.38
C LEU A 14 -32.37 5.05 -10.96
N THR A 15 -31.75 5.83 -10.10
CA THR A 15 -32.07 5.89 -8.66
C THR A 15 -32.13 7.35 -8.17
N SER A 16 -32.32 7.53 -6.89
CA SER A 16 -32.12 8.82 -6.22
C SER A 16 -30.66 9.04 -5.88
N SER A 17 -30.27 10.30 -5.70
CA SER A 17 -28.93 10.64 -5.21
C SER A 17 -28.60 9.92 -3.89
N SER A 18 -27.38 9.43 -3.78
CA SER A 18 -26.85 8.75 -2.60
C SER A 18 -25.55 9.42 -2.17
N PRO A 19 -25.38 9.79 -0.89
CA PRO A 19 -24.21 10.53 -0.42
C PRO A 19 -23.00 9.59 -0.23
N GLU A 20 -22.43 9.09 -1.34
CA GLU A 20 -21.29 8.18 -1.37
C GLU A 20 -19.92 8.90 -1.43
N GLY A 21 -19.91 10.23 -1.36
CA GLY A 21 -18.70 11.06 -1.32
C GLY A 21 -18.23 11.63 -2.64
N ALA A 22 -18.68 11.12 -3.78
CA ALA A 22 -18.45 11.70 -5.11
C ALA A 22 -19.64 12.55 -5.56
N ARG A 23 -19.49 13.29 -6.66
CA ARG A 23 -20.63 13.96 -7.32
C ARG A 23 -21.39 12.95 -8.18
N ASP A 24 -22.73 13.12 -8.22
CA ASP A 24 -23.61 12.29 -9.03
C ASP A 24 -23.65 12.76 -10.47
N TYR A 25 -23.70 11.81 -11.43
CA TYR A 25 -24.22 12.07 -12.75
C TYR A 25 -25.75 12.10 -12.71
N LEU A 26 -26.35 13.17 -13.24
CA LEU A 26 -27.79 13.40 -13.19
C LEU A 26 -28.45 13.12 -14.54
N VAL A 27 -29.60 12.43 -14.50
CA VAL A 27 -30.45 12.18 -15.67
C VAL A 27 -31.77 12.94 -15.48
N PRO A 28 -32.10 13.93 -16.34
CA PRO A 28 -33.35 14.68 -16.23
C PRO A 28 -34.59 13.76 -16.41
N SER A 29 -35.57 13.91 -15.52
CA SER A 29 -36.83 13.21 -15.65
C SER A 29 -37.76 13.87 -16.69
N ARG A 30 -38.15 13.13 -17.69
CA ARG A 30 -39.15 13.61 -18.69
C ARG A 30 -40.58 13.61 -18.14
N VAL A 31 -40.87 12.72 -17.18
CA VAL A 31 -42.18 12.56 -16.56
C VAL A 31 -42.42 13.60 -15.44
N HIS A 32 -41.36 14.00 -14.75
CA HIS A 32 -41.42 14.91 -13.62
C HIS A 32 -40.53 16.15 -13.90
N PRO A 33 -41.09 17.22 -14.50
CA PRO A 33 -40.34 18.42 -14.82
C PRO A 33 -39.62 18.98 -13.60
N GLY A 34 -38.34 19.36 -13.77
CA GLY A 34 -37.50 19.91 -12.69
C GLY A 34 -36.94 18.85 -11.71
N LYS A 35 -37.23 17.55 -11.93
CA LYS A 35 -36.64 16.45 -11.15
C LYS A 35 -35.62 15.68 -11.96
N PHE A 36 -34.71 14.99 -11.25
CA PHE A 36 -33.61 14.23 -11.80
C PHE A 36 -33.54 12.85 -11.16
N TYR A 37 -33.11 11.87 -11.93
CA TYR A 37 -32.52 10.64 -11.40
C TYR A 37 -31.01 10.85 -11.25
N ALA A 38 -30.40 10.09 -10.37
CA ALA A 38 -28.95 9.95 -10.27
C ALA A 38 -28.51 8.60 -10.80
N LEU A 39 -27.32 8.53 -11.41
CA LEU A 39 -26.64 7.26 -11.68
C LEU A 39 -25.93 6.79 -10.40
N PRO A 40 -25.89 5.47 -10.11
CA PRO A 40 -25.39 4.96 -8.84
C PRO A 40 -23.86 5.11 -8.75
N GLN A 41 -23.38 5.63 -7.64
CA GLN A 41 -21.94 5.63 -7.32
C GLN A 41 -21.46 4.26 -6.85
N ALA A 42 -22.35 3.50 -6.22
CA ALA A 42 -22.24 2.12 -5.77
C ALA A 42 -23.64 1.59 -5.43
N PRO A 43 -23.88 0.27 -5.39
CA PRO A 43 -25.20 -0.30 -5.05
C PRO A 43 -25.46 -0.35 -3.53
N GLN A 44 -24.88 0.55 -2.76
CA GLN A 44 -24.81 0.49 -1.28
C GLN A 44 -26.19 0.35 -0.61
N GLN A 45 -27.15 1.19 -0.99
CA GLN A 45 -28.48 1.15 -0.36
C GLN A 45 -29.23 -0.14 -0.70
N PHE A 46 -29.14 -0.58 -1.96
CA PHE A 46 -29.83 -1.80 -2.40
C PHE A 46 -29.26 -3.05 -1.77
N LYS A 47 -27.94 -3.18 -1.68
CA LYS A 47 -27.32 -4.33 -1.03
C LYS A 47 -27.63 -4.40 0.46
N GLN A 48 -27.71 -3.27 1.16
CA GLN A 48 -28.19 -3.25 2.55
C GLN A 48 -29.62 -3.75 2.67
N LEU A 49 -30.53 -3.34 1.79
CA LEU A 49 -31.90 -3.83 1.76
C LEU A 49 -31.96 -5.34 1.50
N LEU A 50 -31.13 -5.86 0.59
CA LEU A 50 -31.04 -7.30 0.33
C LEU A 50 -30.61 -8.06 1.59
N MET A 51 -29.57 -7.59 2.29
CA MET A 51 -29.08 -8.22 3.51
C MET A 51 -30.14 -8.19 4.61
N VAL A 52 -30.81 -7.06 4.82
CA VAL A 52 -31.93 -6.94 5.80
C VAL A 52 -33.11 -7.85 5.44
N SER A 53 -33.33 -8.10 4.13
CA SER A 53 -34.37 -9.03 3.65
C SER A 53 -34.03 -10.51 3.83
N GLY A 54 -32.87 -10.83 4.42
CA GLY A 54 -32.48 -12.20 4.72
C GLY A 54 -31.61 -12.90 3.69
N PHE A 55 -31.07 -12.19 2.70
CA PHE A 55 -30.05 -12.75 1.81
C PHE A 55 -28.72 -12.90 2.59
N ASN A 56 -28.14 -14.08 2.58
CA ASN A 56 -26.91 -14.34 3.33
C ASN A 56 -25.64 -14.10 2.53
N LYS A 57 -25.71 -14.25 1.20
CA LYS A 57 -24.57 -14.04 0.30
C LYS A 57 -25.10 -13.44 -1.01
N TYR A 58 -24.68 -12.23 -1.29
CA TYR A 58 -25.06 -11.46 -2.48
C TYR A 58 -23.81 -11.05 -3.24
N PHE A 59 -23.89 -10.99 -4.56
CA PHE A 59 -22.92 -10.28 -5.40
C PHE A 59 -23.56 -9.72 -6.65
N GLN A 60 -22.89 -8.73 -7.25
CA GLN A 60 -23.14 -8.29 -8.64
C GLN A 60 -21.89 -7.68 -9.26
N ILE A 61 -21.87 -7.63 -10.59
CA ILE A 61 -20.94 -6.77 -11.33
C ILE A 61 -21.68 -5.46 -11.56
N ALA A 62 -21.48 -4.50 -10.63
CA ALA A 62 -22.25 -3.27 -10.55
C ALA A 62 -21.64 -2.17 -11.44
N PRO A 63 -22.40 -1.57 -12.37
CA PRO A 63 -21.98 -0.34 -13.02
C PRO A 63 -22.02 0.81 -12.00
N CYS A 64 -20.90 1.53 -11.88
CA CYS A 64 -20.71 2.63 -10.96
C CYS A 64 -20.29 3.89 -11.70
N PHE A 65 -20.81 5.05 -11.24
CA PHE A 65 -20.62 6.33 -11.88
C PHE A 65 -20.23 7.39 -10.85
N ARG A 66 -19.11 8.08 -11.07
CA ARG A 66 -18.63 9.14 -10.18
C ARG A 66 -18.15 10.32 -11.01
N ASP A 67 -18.78 11.47 -10.85
CA ASP A 67 -18.40 12.71 -11.54
C ASP A 67 -17.24 13.37 -10.78
N GLU A 68 -16.07 12.81 -10.96
CA GLU A 68 -14.81 13.26 -10.38
C GLU A 68 -13.79 13.52 -11.49
N ASP A 69 -12.76 14.30 -11.16
CA ASP A 69 -11.67 14.57 -12.07
C ASP A 69 -10.97 13.25 -12.45
N ALA A 70 -10.95 12.95 -13.74
CA ALA A 70 -10.28 11.77 -14.26
C ALA A 70 -8.76 11.85 -13.98
N ARG A 71 -8.23 10.85 -13.30
CA ARG A 71 -6.78 10.69 -13.10
C ARG A 71 -6.29 9.60 -14.04
N ALA A 72 -5.17 9.85 -14.71
CA ALA A 72 -4.60 8.93 -15.70
C ALA A 72 -4.29 7.52 -15.16
N ASP A 73 -4.10 7.40 -13.85
CA ASP A 73 -3.74 6.17 -13.14
C ASP A 73 -4.89 5.50 -12.40
N ARG A 74 -6.13 6.02 -12.52
CA ARG A 74 -7.30 5.54 -11.78
C ARG A 74 -8.50 5.32 -12.68
N ALA A 75 -9.54 4.70 -12.12
CA ALA A 75 -10.78 4.45 -12.82
C ALA A 75 -11.39 5.74 -13.42
N PRO A 76 -11.93 5.67 -14.64
CA PRO A 76 -12.72 6.75 -15.21
C PRO A 76 -14.00 6.97 -14.38
N GLY A 77 -14.75 8.02 -14.70
CA GLY A 77 -16.03 8.31 -14.04
C GLY A 77 -17.09 7.20 -14.17
N GLU A 78 -16.92 6.27 -15.11
CA GLU A 78 -17.71 5.05 -15.28
C GLU A 78 -16.82 3.82 -15.15
N PHE A 79 -17.19 2.89 -14.27
CA PHE A 79 -16.46 1.64 -14.03
C PHE A 79 -17.38 0.56 -13.47
N TYR A 80 -16.88 -0.68 -13.41
CA TYR A 80 -17.59 -1.79 -12.80
C TYR A 80 -16.94 -2.23 -11.50
N GLN A 81 -17.76 -2.52 -10.50
CA GLN A 81 -17.33 -3.15 -9.25
C GLN A 81 -17.81 -4.60 -9.19
N LEU A 82 -16.92 -5.52 -8.81
CA LEU A 82 -17.38 -6.76 -8.19
C LEU A 82 -17.80 -6.40 -6.75
N ASP A 83 -19.10 -6.22 -6.57
CA ASP A 83 -19.68 -5.88 -5.28
C ASP A 83 -20.25 -7.13 -4.62
N MET A 84 -19.98 -7.35 -3.34
CA MET A 84 -20.46 -8.52 -2.61
C MET A 84 -20.75 -8.22 -1.16
N GLU A 85 -21.71 -8.95 -0.57
CA GLU A 85 -22.01 -8.92 0.85
C GLU A 85 -22.17 -10.33 1.40
N MET A 86 -21.75 -10.51 2.64
CA MET A 86 -21.88 -11.76 3.39
C MET A 86 -22.45 -11.47 4.78
N ALA A 87 -23.50 -12.19 5.16
CA ALA A 87 -24.04 -12.13 6.52
C ALA A 87 -23.18 -12.96 7.48
N TYR A 88 -23.07 -12.50 8.73
CA TYR A 88 -22.40 -13.19 9.83
C TYR A 88 -20.92 -13.55 9.57
N ALA A 89 -20.28 -12.81 8.68
CA ALA A 89 -18.92 -13.08 8.25
C ALA A 89 -17.87 -12.34 9.09
N THR A 90 -16.78 -13.03 9.37
CA THR A 90 -15.55 -12.44 9.89
C THR A 90 -14.66 -11.96 8.76
N GLN A 91 -13.56 -11.26 9.08
CA GLN A 91 -12.54 -10.86 8.09
C GLN A 91 -11.99 -12.08 7.34
N GLU A 92 -11.70 -13.17 8.03
CA GLU A 92 -11.15 -14.39 7.42
C GLU A 92 -12.15 -15.08 6.48
N ASP A 93 -13.44 -15.01 6.78
CA ASP A 93 -14.47 -15.53 5.88
C ASP A 93 -14.48 -14.74 4.55
N VAL A 94 -14.36 -13.41 4.61
CA VAL A 94 -14.26 -12.57 3.41
C VAL A 94 -13.00 -12.90 2.61
N PHE A 95 -11.85 -13.03 3.27
CA PHE A 95 -10.61 -13.41 2.61
C PHE A 95 -10.68 -14.78 1.95
N SER A 96 -11.27 -15.77 2.61
CA SER A 96 -11.42 -17.13 2.06
C SER A 96 -12.25 -17.17 0.77
N VAL A 97 -13.18 -16.23 0.62
CA VAL A 97 -14.00 -16.07 -0.59
C VAL A 97 -13.25 -15.29 -1.67
N MET A 98 -12.60 -14.19 -1.31
CA MET A 98 -12.02 -13.27 -2.30
C MET A 98 -10.67 -13.73 -2.85
N GLU A 99 -9.84 -14.39 -2.05
CA GLU A 99 -8.54 -14.87 -2.51
C GLU A 99 -8.62 -15.80 -3.73
N PRO A 100 -9.46 -16.85 -3.73
CA PRO A 100 -9.61 -17.70 -4.91
C PRO A 100 -10.14 -16.93 -6.13
N VAL A 101 -11.04 -15.97 -5.94
CA VAL A 101 -11.57 -15.15 -7.03
C VAL A 101 -10.48 -14.32 -7.67
N VAL A 102 -9.68 -13.62 -6.87
CA VAL A 102 -8.56 -12.80 -7.35
C VAL A 102 -7.49 -13.69 -8.00
N TYR A 103 -7.06 -14.76 -7.31
CA TYR A 103 -6.05 -15.69 -7.81
C TYR A 103 -6.43 -16.29 -9.17
N ASN A 104 -7.65 -16.85 -9.28
CA ASN A 104 -8.11 -17.48 -10.52
C ASN A 104 -8.28 -16.47 -11.65
N THR A 105 -8.73 -15.24 -11.34
CA THR A 105 -8.88 -14.18 -12.33
C THR A 105 -7.52 -13.81 -12.92
N PHE A 106 -6.53 -13.51 -12.09
CA PHE A 106 -5.20 -13.16 -12.57
C PHE A 106 -4.49 -14.33 -13.27
N THR A 107 -4.62 -15.53 -12.76
CA THR A 107 -4.01 -16.71 -13.39
C THR A 107 -4.61 -16.99 -14.77
N LYS A 108 -5.93 -16.73 -14.96
CA LYS A 108 -6.62 -17.00 -16.20
C LYS A 108 -6.45 -15.89 -17.25
N PHE A 109 -6.35 -14.64 -16.84
CA PHE A 109 -6.41 -13.48 -17.73
C PHE A 109 -5.12 -12.63 -17.77
N SER A 110 -4.06 -13.05 -17.08
CA SER A 110 -2.79 -12.37 -17.10
C SER A 110 -1.66 -13.33 -17.44
N ASP A 111 -0.70 -12.89 -18.25
CA ASP A 111 0.54 -13.62 -18.54
C ASP A 111 1.57 -13.50 -17.42
N LYS A 112 1.31 -12.69 -16.39
CA LYS A 112 2.20 -12.49 -15.26
C LYS A 112 2.03 -13.61 -14.24
N LYS A 113 3.16 -14.08 -13.70
CA LYS A 113 3.14 -15.02 -12.60
C LYS A 113 2.47 -14.40 -11.38
N VAL A 114 1.43 -15.03 -10.88
CA VAL A 114 0.83 -14.67 -9.59
C VAL A 114 1.81 -15.07 -8.48
N ALA A 115 1.91 -14.22 -7.47
CA ALA A 115 2.76 -14.44 -6.31
C ALA A 115 2.30 -15.67 -5.49
N GLU A 116 2.74 -15.76 -4.26
CA GLU A 116 2.37 -16.80 -3.31
C GLU A 116 0.84 -16.89 -3.11
N TYR A 117 0.32 -18.13 -3.02
CA TYR A 117 -1.07 -18.41 -2.68
C TYR A 117 -1.13 -19.45 -1.54
N PRO A 118 -1.90 -19.22 -0.48
CA PRO A 118 -2.71 -18.02 -0.19
C PRO A 118 -1.87 -16.74 -0.07
N PHE A 119 -2.48 -15.59 -0.31
CA PHE A 119 -1.78 -14.32 -0.30
C PHE A 119 -1.21 -13.98 1.09
N PRO A 120 0.00 -13.39 1.17
CA PRO A 120 0.59 -13.01 2.46
C PRO A 120 -0.27 -11.97 3.19
N ARG A 121 -0.37 -12.13 4.51
CA ARG A 121 -1.06 -11.20 5.40
C ARG A 121 -0.05 -10.19 5.94
N ILE A 122 -0.17 -8.93 5.58
CA ILE A 122 0.70 -7.86 6.05
C ILE A 122 -0.13 -6.92 6.92
N PRO A 123 0.08 -6.89 8.24
CA PRO A 123 -0.59 -5.93 9.12
C PRO A 123 -0.25 -4.49 8.71
N TYR A 124 -1.22 -3.57 8.84
CA TYR A 124 -1.04 -2.16 8.47
C TYR A 124 0.22 -1.54 9.09
N LYS A 125 0.44 -1.75 10.39
CA LYS A 125 1.63 -1.23 11.09
C LYS A 125 2.93 -1.75 10.46
N GLU A 126 2.96 -3.03 10.11
CA GLU A 126 4.13 -3.64 9.46
C GLU A 126 4.32 -3.06 8.05
N ALA A 127 3.24 -2.87 7.29
CA ALA A 127 3.30 -2.27 5.96
C ALA A 127 3.89 -0.85 6.01
N MET A 128 3.46 -0.03 6.95
CA MET A 128 3.97 1.32 7.14
C MET A 128 5.43 1.35 7.58
N VAL A 129 5.82 0.49 8.52
CA VAL A 129 7.20 0.45 9.03
C VAL A 129 8.18 -0.07 7.98
N LYS A 130 7.84 -1.15 7.27
CA LYS A 130 8.74 -1.81 6.32
C LYS A 130 8.75 -1.19 4.93
N TYR A 131 7.63 -0.63 4.49
CA TYR A 131 7.47 -0.19 3.09
C TYR A 131 7.06 1.28 2.96
N GLY A 132 6.68 1.94 4.05
CA GLY A 132 6.25 3.33 4.05
C GLY A 132 4.89 3.58 3.39
N CYS A 133 4.10 2.54 3.10
CA CYS A 133 2.78 2.68 2.49
C CYS A 133 1.86 1.49 2.84
N ASP A 134 0.55 1.72 2.74
CA ASP A 134 -0.49 0.72 3.00
C ASP A 134 -0.72 -0.28 1.85
N LYS A 135 -0.07 -0.08 0.72
CA LYS A 135 -0.16 -0.92 -0.50
C LYS A 135 1.23 -1.17 -1.10
N PRO A 136 2.07 -1.95 -0.40
CA PRO A 136 3.45 -2.16 -0.83
C PRO A 136 3.53 -2.97 -2.13
N ASP A 137 4.40 -2.55 -3.02
CA ASP A 137 4.82 -3.37 -4.16
C ASP A 137 5.92 -4.34 -3.72
N LEU A 138 5.54 -5.59 -3.44
CA LEU A 138 6.46 -6.62 -2.96
C LEU A 138 7.52 -7.05 -4.00
N ARG A 139 7.45 -6.56 -5.24
CA ARG A 139 8.50 -6.75 -6.24
C ARG A 139 9.68 -5.81 -6.00
N ASN A 140 9.47 -4.72 -5.26
CA ASN A 140 10.52 -3.82 -4.84
C ASN A 140 11.31 -4.48 -3.71
N PRO A 141 12.62 -4.76 -3.88
CA PRO A 141 13.43 -5.41 -2.85
C PRO A 141 13.81 -4.49 -1.70
N LEU A 142 13.54 -3.19 -1.80
CA LEU A 142 13.89 -2.22 -0.78
C LEU A 142 12.95 -2.34 0.42
N ILE A 143 13.52 -2.57 1.58
CA ILE A 143 12.82 -2.65 2.86
C ILE A 143 13.41 -1.60 3.79
N ILE A 144 12.54 -0.86 4.45
CA ILE A 144 12.92 0.09 5.48
C ILE A 144 13.27 -0.71 6.75
N ILE A 145 14.43 -0.42 7.30
CA ILE A 145 14.96 -1.07 8.51
C ILE A 145 14.91 -0.06 9.65
N ASP A 146 14.36 -0.44 10.78
CA ASP A 146 14.38 0.37 11.98
C ASP A 146 15.74 0.18 12.69
N VAL A 147 16.51 1.23 12.82
CA VAL A 147 17.81 1.26 13.49
C VAL A 147 17.83 2.30 14.62
N THR A 148 16.65 2.69 15.09
CA THR A 148 16.49 3.71 16.13
C THR A 148 17.27 3.36 17.39
N ASP A 149 16.98 2.21 18.00
CA ASP A 149 17.61 1.78 19.26
C ASP A 149 19.13 1.60 19.13
N PHE A 150 19.60 1.21 17.95
CA PHE A 150 21.03 1.11 17.66
C PHE A 150 21.70 2.49 17.76
N PHE A 151 21.14 3.50 17.07
CA PHE A 151 21.74 4.83 17.02
C PHE A 151 21.59 5.64 18.33
N GLN A 152 20.63 5.31 19.21
CA GLN A 152 20.58 5.92 20.55
C GLN A 152 21.82 5.58 21.41
N ARG A 153 22.52 4.48 21.11
CA ARG A 153 23.73 4.03 21.81
C ARG A 153 25.03 4.48 21.13
N CYS A 154 24.95 4.98 19.90
CA CYS A 154 26.09 5.52 19.15
C CYS A 154 26.43 6.94 19.59
N THR A 155 27.59 7.44 19.16
CA THR A 155 28.05 8.82 19.50
C THR A 155 27.54 9.88 18.52
N PHE A 156 26.73 9.51 17.53
CA PHE A 156 26.23 10.41 16.49
C PHE A 156 25.00 11.21 16.96
N LYS A 157 25.24 12.30 17.66
CA LYS A 157 24.20 13.17 18.25
C LYS A 157 23.03 13.57 17.32
N PRO A 158 23.21 13.81 16.01
CA PRO A 158 22.08 14.19 15.14
C PRO A 158 20.96 13.13 15.06
N PHE A 159 21.22 11.88 15.46
CA PHE A 159 20.25 10.78 15.46
C PHE A 159 19.64 10.49 16.84
N HIS A 160 20.15 11.14 17.90
CA HIS A 160 19.62 10.97 19.26
C HIS A 160 18.22 11.57 19.37
N ASP A 161 17.37 10.95 20.17
CA ASP A 161 15.97 11.34 20.41
C ASP A 161 15.12 11.45 19.14
N ARG A 162 15.50 10.72 18.10
CA ARG A 162 14.79 10.66 16.80
C ARG A 162 14.59 9.23 16.37
N THR A 163 13.54 9.02 15.58
CA THR A 163 13.34 7.77 14.84
C THR A 163 14.35 7.70 13.70
N VAL A 164 15.15 6.63 13.66
CA VAL A 164 16.16 6.41 12.62
C VAL A 164 15.75 5.23 11.73
N ARG A 165 15.65 5.49 10.44
CA ARG A 165 15.31 4.49 9.43
C ARG A 165 16.45 4.33 8.45
N ALA A 166 16.62 3.10 7.97
CA ALA A 166 17.66 2.78 7.00
C ALA A 166 17.09 2.02 5.80
N ILE A 167 17.75 2.18 4.65
CA ILE A 167 17.52 1.38 3.44
C ILE A 167 18.88 0.93 2.92
N LYS A 168 19.02 -0.35 2.59
CA LYS A 168 20.23 -0.88 1.97
C LYS A 168 20.03 -1.16 0.49
N ILE A 169 21.09 -0.98 -0.28
CA ILE A 169 21.16 -1.33 -1.71
C ILE A 169 22.46 -2.08 -1.99
N LYS A 170 22.48 -2.91 -3.01
CA LYS A 170 23.69 -3.58 -3.48
C LYS A 170 24.60 -2.63 -4.27
N GLY A 171 25.88 -2.83 -4.10
CA GLY A 171 26.93 -2.11 -4.82
C GLY A 171 27.33 -0.81 -4.14
N HIS A 172 28.63 -0.49 -4.21
CA HIS A 172 29.16 0.82 -3.84
C HIS A 172 28.67 1.87 -4.82
N GLN A 173 28.38 3.05 -4.30
CA GLN A 173 27.79 4.13 -5.08
C GLN A 173 28.83 5.22 -5.40
N SER A 174 28.67 5.87 -6.53
CA SER A 174 29.55 7.00 -6.88
C SER A 174 29.31 8.20 -5.95
N LYS A 175 30.32 9.04 -5.76
CA LYS A 175 30.19 10.29 -5.02
C LYS A 175 29.04 11.16 -5.53
N GLY A 176 28.87 11.22 -6.87
CA GLY A 176 27.76 11.97 -7.48
C GLY A 176 26.40 11.40 -7.14
N PHE A 177 26.28 10.08 -6.97
CA PHE A 177 25.04 9.45 -6.50
C PHE A 177 24.71 9.87 -5.06
N HIS A 178 25.69 9.81 -4.16
CA HIS A 178 25.49 10.24 -2.76
C HIS A 178 25.06 11.70 -2.66
N GLU A 179 25.71 12.59 -3.44
CA GLU A 179 25.37 14.02 -3.50
C GLU A 179 23.94 14.25 -4.03
N LYS A 180 23.53 13.49 -5.05
CA LYS A 180 22.17 13.53 -5.58
C LYS A 180 21.13 13.05 -4.57
N MET A 181 21.41 11.97 -3.84
CA MET A 181 20.51 11.46 -2.82
C MET A 181 20.39 12.41 -1.63
N LEU A 182 21.48 13.04 -1.21
CA LEU A 182 21.47 14.06 -0.17
C LEU A 182 20.62 15.28 -0.59
N LYS A 183 20.78 15.76 -1.83
CA LYS A 183 19.94 16.85 -2.36
C LYS A 183 18.47 16.47 -2.39
N TYR A 184 18.17 15.25 -2.81
CA TYR A 184 16.79 14.76 -2.80
C TYR A 184 16.22 14.72 -1.39
N ALA A 185 16.91 14.11 -0.42
CA ALA A 185 16.49 14.06 0.98
C ALA A 185 16.20 15.46 1.53
N THR A 186 17.11 16.42 1.26
CA THR A 186 16.92 17.82 1.69
C THR A 186 15.71 18.46 1.00
N SER A 187 15.47 18.17 -0.29
CA SER A 187 14.33 18.74 -1.03
C SER A 187 12.96 18.28 -0.53
N ILE A 188 12.89 17.13 0.14
CA ILE A 188 11.68 16.61 0.78
C ILE A 188 11.60 16.91 2.28
N GLY A 189 12.47 17.80 2.79
CA GLY A 189 12.42 18.29 4.16
C GLY A 189 13.29 17.55 5.16
N MET A 190 14.08 16.54 4.75
CA MET A 190 15.00 15.84 5.66
C MET A 190 16.20 16.71 6.04
N GLY A 191 16.63 16.66 7.30
CA GLY A 191 17.78 17.41 7.78
C GLY A 191 19.13 16.94 7.24
N GLY A 192 19.18 15.77 6.61
CA GLY A 192 20.37 15.17 6.01
C GLY A 192 20.16 13.73 5.62
N LEU A 193 21.19 13.12 5.03
CA LEU A 193 21.25 11.71 4.67
C LEU A 193 22.61 11.16 5.07
N GLY A 194 22.63 10.21 6.01
CA GLY A 194 23.83 9.45 6.35
C GLY A 194 24.00 8.25 5.43
N TYR A 195 25.21 7.78 5.25
CA TYR A 195 25.46 6.52 4.54
C TYR A 195 26.71 5.80 5.03
N LEU A 196 26.77 4.49 4.78
CA LEU A 196 27.94 3.63 4.93
C LEU A 196 28.02 2.68 3.73
N GLU A 197 29.24 2.38 3.30
CA GLU A 197 29.60 1.35 2.33
C GLU A 197 30.34 0.22 3.06
N VAL A 198 29.90 -1.01 2.86
CA VAL A 198 30.53 -2.22 3.42
C VAL A 198 31.68 -2.63 2.54
N GLN A 199 32.91 -2.61 3.06
CA GLN A 199 34.13 -2.97 2.32
C GLN A 199 34.31 -4.50 2.27
N GLU A 200 35.30 -4.97 1.48
CA GLU A 200 35.61 -6.40 1.33
C GLU A 200 36.00 -7.09 2.66
N ASP A 201 36.63 -6.35 3.55
CA ASP A 201 37.03 -6.81 4.88
C ASP A 201 35.92 -6.64 5.95
N LEU A 202 34.68 -6.31 5.50
CA LEU A 202 33.53 -6.02 6.36
C LEU A 202 33.66 -4.74 7.21
N SER A 203 34.70 -3.94 7.01
CA SER A 203 34.77 -2.61 7.57
C SER A 203 33.77 -1.65 6.89
N TYR A 204 33.48 -0.54 7.53
CA TYR A 204 32.58 0.47 6.97
C TYR A 204 33.36 1.69 6.47
N LYS A 205 32.89 2.28 5.39
CA LYS A 205 33.39 3.53 4.84
C LYS A 205 32.23 4.49 4.65
N GLY A 206 32.29 5.65 5.25
CA GLY A 206 31.26 6.69 5.09
C GLY A 206 31.32 7.75 6.19
N PRO A 207 30.51 8.80 6.06
CA PRO A 207 30.59 9.97 6.94
C PRO A 207 30.23 9.67 8.41
N ILE A 208 29.48 8.59 8.66
CA ILE A 208 29.02 8.24 10.02
C ILE A 208 29.81 7.09 10.64
N ASP A 209 30.71 6.42 9.93
CA ASP A 209 31.52 5.29 10.44
C ASP A 209 32.25 5.61 11.75
N LYS A 210 32.88 6.77 11.81
CA LYS A 210 33.64 7.23 13.00
C LYS A 210 32.80 7.43 14.26
N PHE A 211 31.48 7.42 14.16
CA PHE A 211 30.55 7.57 15.28
C PHE A 211 29.95 6.25 15.75
N ILE A 212 30.26 5.15 15.05
CA ILE A 212 29.84 3.81 15.44
C ILE A 212 31.00 3.12 16.14
N PRO A 213 30.88 2.77 17.42
CA PRO A 213 31.90 2.01 18.14
C PRO A 213 32.20 0.68 17.43
N ASP A 214 33.47 0.25 17.44
CA ASP A 214 33.89 -0.96 16.72
C ASP A 214 33.19 -2.23 17.23
N ASP A 215 32.89 -2.31 18.51
CA ASP A 215 32.12 -3.39 19.14
C ASP A 215 30.66 -3.44 18.71
N MET A 216 30.12 -2.35 18.19
CA MET A 216 28.75 -2.26 17.68
C MET A 216 28.63 -2.52 16.17
N LYS A 217 29.73 -2.54 15.42
CA LYS A 217 29.69 -2.72 13.95
C LYS A 217 29.09 -4.07 13.55
N SER A 218 29.38 -5.14 14.28
CA SER A 218 28.77 -6.45 14.03
C SER A 218 27.27 -6.44 14.27
N GLU A 219 26.80 -5.72 15.29
CA GLU A 219 25.36 -5.59 15.58
C GLU A 219 24.62 -4.90 14.42
N LEU A 220 25.17 -3.82 13.86
CA LEU A 220 24.59 -3.14 12.71
C LEU A 220 24.51 -4.06 11.49
N LYS A 221 25.58 -4.86 11.27
CA LYS A 221 25.62 -5.85 10.19
C LYS A 221 24.47 -6.83 10.33
N ASP A 222 24.28 -7.40 11.50
CA ASP A 222 23.24 -8.40 11.74
C ASP A 222 21.84 -7.81 11.67
N LEU A 223 21.64 -6.62 12.27
CA LEU A 223 20.37 -5.90 12.28
C LEU A 223 19.89 -5.53 10.86
N ALA A 224 20.79 -5.05 10.02
CA ALA A 224 20.48 -4.63 8.65
C ALA A 224 20.76 -5.72 7.60
N GLY A 225 21.26 -6.90 8.01
CA GLY A 225 21.62 -7.99 7.11
C GLY A 225 22.64 -7.53 6.06
N LEU A 226 23.69 -6.79 6.48
CA LEU A 226 24.66 -6.22 5.57
C LEU A 226 25.63 -7.29 5.06
N GLU A 227 25.91 -7.19 3.76
CA GLU A 227 26.89 -8.01 3.06
C GLU A 227 27.97 -7.13 2.45
N VAL A 228 29.08 -7.76 2.04
CA VAL A 228 30.14 -7.06 1.27
C VAL A 228 29.52 -6.34 0.07
N GLU A 229 30.05 -5.14 -0.20
CA GLU A 229 29.58 -4.21 -1.25
C GLU A 229 28.21 -3.58 -1.02
N ASP A 230 27.52 -3.86 0.08
CA ASP A 230 26.26 -3.13 0.37
C ASP A 230 26.54 -1.65 0.67
N THR A 231 25.64 -0.79 0.23
CA THR A 231 25.54 0.60 0.69
C THR A 231 24.24 0.75 1.49
N ILE A 232 24.33 1.27 2.71
CA ILE A 232 23.18 1.56 3.55
C ILE A 232 23.06 3.07 3.78
N PHE A 233 21.84 3.58 3.64
CA PHE A 233 21.48 4.98 3.86
C PHE A 233 20.64 5.12 5.11
N PHE A 234 20.81 6.25 5.83
CA PHE A 234 20.12 6.53 7.08
C PHE A 234 19.45 7.89 7.04
N ILE A 235 18.25 7.94 7.56
CA ILE A 235 17.45 9.14 7.78
C ILE A 235 17.00 9.17 9.22
N ALA A 236 16.99 10.36 9.82
CA ALA A 236 16.44 10.58 11.15
C ALA A 236 15.47 11.76 11.14
N ASP A 237 14.31 11.56 11.75
CA ASP A 237 13.31 12.60 11.95
C ASP A 237 12.45 12.30 13.19
N ASN A 238 11.60 13.25 13.56
CA ASN A 238 10.55 13.02 14.55
C ASN A 238 9.49 12.06 13.96
N GLU A 239 8.80 11.30 14.84
CA GLU A 239 7.71 10.41 14.45
C GLU A 239 6.56 11.13 13.76
#